data_1e5a65afa3133ce28db398fd8d6a6b31
#
_entry.id   1e5a65afa3133ce28db398fd8d6a6b31
#
_cell.length_a   1.000
_cell.length_b   1.000
_cell.length_c   1.000
_cell.angle_alpha   90.00
_cell.angle_beta   90.00
_cell.angle_gamma   90.00
#
_symmetry.space_group_name_H-M   'P 1'
#
loop_
_entity.id
_entity.type
_entity.pdbx_description
1 polymer ?
#
loop_
_entity_poly.entity_id
_entity_poly.type
_entity_poly.pdbx_seq_one_letter_code
_entity_poly.pdbx_strand_id
1 'polypeptide(L)'
;LGTMGFGLPAAIGAAAANPGKRVVCISGDGSIMMNIQELATLAELNLDVTVIVLDNGVLGMVRQQQALLFAGNYSASVFERSPDLVRIAEGFGITAVSADGPGWERVAFAGSGPRFVSCHIGKDEMVYPFVPAGKANVEAITGR
;
A
#
# COMPACT_ATOMS: atom_id res chain seq x y z
N LEU A 1 -10.42 10.67 6.41
CA LEU A 1 -10.06 11.40 5.18
C LEU A 1 -9.37 10.55 4.10
N GLY A 2 -8.86 9.38 4.35
CA GLY A 2 -8.20 8.53 3.33
C GLY A 2 -7.00 9.21 2.65
N THR A 3 -6.18 9.93 3.42
CA THR A 3 -5.02 10.67 2.89
C THR A 3 -3.95 9.69 2.38
N MET A 4 -3.64 9.74 1.09
CA MET A 4 -2.53 8.99 0.52
C MET A 4 -1.19 9.45 1.14
N GLY A 5 -0.26 8.50 1.32
CA GLY A 5 1.04 8.76 1.93
C GLY A 5 1.05 8.73 3.47
N PHE A 6 -0.11 8.73 4.14
CA PHE A 6 -0.18 8.78 5.60
C PHE A 6 0.28 7.49 6.30
N GLY A 7 0.09 6.33 5.65
CA GLY A 7 0.25 5.01 6.28
C GLY A 7 1.65 4.76 6.85
N LEU A 8 2.69 4.98 6.04
CA LEU A 8 4.07 4.71 6.46
C LEU A 8 4.55 5.61 7.61
N PRO A 9 4.42 6.94 7.54
CA PRO A 9 4.76 7.81 8.67
C PRO A 9 3.99 7.49 9.95
N ALA A 10 2.70 7.16 9.83
CA ALA A 10 1.87 6.78 10.97
C ALA A 10 2.34 5.46 11.60
N ALA A 11 2.73 4.46 10.79
CA ALA A 11 3.26 3.19 11.27
C ALA A 11 4.60 3.38 12.00
N ILE A 12 5.48 4.25 11.48
CA ILE A 12 6.74 4.63 12.13
C ILE A 12 6.44 5.25 13.50
N GLY A 13 5.55 6.22 13.57
CA GLY A 13 5.14 6.85 14.84
C GLY A 13 4.52 5.86 15.82
N ALA A 14 3.67 4.96 15.34
CA ALA A 14 3.06 3.91 16.16
C ALA A 14 4.10 2.93 16.74
N ALA A 15 5.08 2.53 15.92
CA ALA A 15 6.15 1.63 16.36
C ALA A 15 7.08 2.31 17.37
N ALA A 16 7.44 3.57 17.15
CA ALA A 16 8.25 4.35 18.07
C ALA A 16 7.55 4.54 19.45
N ALA A 17 6.24 4.71 19.43
CA ALA A 17 5.43 4.85 20.66
C ALA A 17 5.15 3.52 21.37
N ASN A 18 5.40 2.37 20.75
CA ASN A 18 5.12 1.05 21.29
C ASN A 18 6.33 0.10 21.16
N PRO A 19 7.42 0.34 21.88
CA PRO A 19 8.61 -0.51 21.82
C PRO A 19 8.27 -1.98 22.08
N GLY A 20 8.87 -2.87 21.28
CA GLY A 20 8.69 -4.33 21.41
C GLY A 20 7.38 -4.86 20.83
N LYS A 21 6.57 -4.01 20.19
CA LYS A 21 5.38 -4.46 19.44
C LYS A 21 5.62 -4.30 17.95
N ARG A 22 5.29 -5.35 17.19
CA ARG A 22 5.26 -5.24 15.74
C ARG A 22 4.08 -4.42 15.27
N VAL A 23 4.34 -3.50 14.37
CA VAL A 23 3.33 -2.74 13.63
C VAL A 23 3.25 -3.28 12.20
N VAL A 24 2.04 -3.46 11.69
CA VAL A 24 1.82 -3.80 10.28
C VAL A 24 1.21 -2.59 9.58
N CYS A 25 1.88 -2.12 8.54
CA CYS A 25 1.42 -1.04 7.67
C CYS A 25 0.92 -1.65 6.37
N ILE A 26 -0.36 -1.49 6.05
CA ILE A 26 -0.92 -1.87 4.75
C ILE A 26 -1.10 -0.60 3.92
N SER A 27 -0.54 -0.57 2.72
CA SER A 27 -0.57 0.60 1.83
C SER A 27 -0.77 0.15 0.37
N GLY A 28 -1.24 1.04 -0.48
CA GLY A 28 -1.19 0.85 -1.93
C GLY A 28 0.12 1.40 -2.51
N ASP A 29 0.49 0.94 -3.71
CA ASP A 29 1.67 1.38 -4.45
C ASP A 29 1.68 2.90 -4.69
N GLY A 30 0.58 3.48 -5.16
CA GLY A 30 0.48 4.93 -5.33
C GLY A 30 0.56 5.72 -4.02
N SER A 31 0.09 5.12 -2.91
CA SER A 31 0.14 5.75 -1.59
C SER A 31 1.54 5.73 -0.99
N ILE A 32 2.23 4.58 -1.03
CA ILE A 32 3.57 4.46 -0.46
C ILE A 32 4.58 5.35 -1.18
N MET A 33 4.42 5.54 -2.50
CA MET A 33 5.30 6.40 -3.30
C MET A 33 5.26 7.87 -2.90
N MET A 34 4.20 8.33 -2.23
CA MET A 34 4.12 9.73 -1.79
C MET A 34 5.07 10.07 -0.64
N ASN A 35 5.46 9.06 0.16
CA ASN A 35 6.36 9.22 1.30
C ASN A 35 7.38 8.07 1.36
N ILE A 36 7.82 7.57 0.22
CA ILE A 36 8.76 6.45 0.11
C ILE A 36 10.08 6.71 0.82
N GLN A 37 10.50 7.99 0.91
CA GLN A 37 11.71 8.41 1.61
C GLN A 37 11.69 8.10 3.11
N GLU A 38 10.50 7.93 3.71
CA GLU A 38 10.38 7.56 5.13
C GLU A 38 10.87 6.14 5.43
N LEU A 39 11.15 5.34 4.41
CA LEU A 39 11.86 4.08 4.57
C LEU A 39 13.26 4.31 5.15
N ALA A 40 13.90 5.48 4.90
CA ALA A 40 15.15 5.85 5.52
C ALA A 40 15.00 5.97 7.05
N THR A 41 13.99 6.68 7.52
CA THR A 41 13.66 6.81 8.95
C THR A 41 13.36 5.45 9.58
N LEU A 42 12.59 4.63 8.87
CA LEU A 42 12.25 3.28 9.34
C LEU A 42 13.50 2.40 9.50
N ALA A 43 14.42 2.45 8.55
CA ALA A 43 15.67 1.70 8.57
C ALA A 43 16.63 2.22 9.65
N GLU A 44 16.82 3.56 9.73
CA GLU A 44 17.70 4.20 10.70
C GLU A 44 17.31 3.87 12.15
N LEU A 45 16.02 3.92 12.45
CA LEU A 45 15.50 3.62 13.79
C LEU A 45 15.33 2.11 14.04
N ASN A 46 15.57 1.28 13.05
CA ASN A 46 15.42 -0.19 13.09
C ASN A 46 14.07 -0.63 13.75
N LEU A 47 12.99 0.04 13.42
CA LEU A 47 11.69 -0.21 14.03
C LEU A 47 11.06 -1.52 13.52
N ASP A 48 10.36 -2.22 14.39
CA ASP A 48 9.66 -3.46 14.04
C ASP A 48 8.34 -3.17 13.32
N VAL A 49 8.47 -2.78 12.04
CA VAL A 49 7.35 -2.49 11.14
C VAL A 49 7.43 -3.42 9.93
N THR A 50 6.35 -4.14 9.67
CA THR A 50 6.15 -4.85 8.40
C THR A 50 5.28 -4.00 7.49
N VAL A 51 5.85 -3.49 6.41
CA VAL A 51 5.15 -2.73 5.37
C VAL A 51 4.68 -3.71 4.30
N ILE A 52 3.37 -3.81 4.08
CA ILE A 52 2.75 -4.63 3.03
C ILE A 52 2.14 -3.69 2.01
N VAL A 53 2.64 -3.73 0.79
CA VAL A 53 2.14 -2.89 -0.30
C VAL A 53 1.30 -3.72 -1.25
N LEU A 54 0.05 -3.32 -1.42
CA LEU A 54 -0.84 -3.86 -2.44
C LEU A 54 -0.54 -3.13 -3.75
N ASP A 55 0.19 -3.81 -4.63
CA ASP A 55 0.71 -3.27 -5.88
C ASP A 55 -0.19 -3.69 -7.04
N ASN A 56 -0.98 -2.75 -7.55
CA ASN A 56 -1.86 -2.98 -8.69
C ASN A 56 -1.51 -2.13 -9.93
N GLY A 57 -0.47 -1.32 -9.85
CA GLY A 57 -0.01 -0.46 -10.96
C GLY A 57 -0.99 0.65 -11.33
N VAL A 58 -1.91 1.02 -10.43
CA VAL A 58 -2.93 2.04 -10.69
C VAL A 58 -3.23 2.87 -9.45
N LEU A 59 -3.80 4.06 -9.63
CA LEU A 59 -4.51 4.76 -8.58
C LEU A 59 -5.91 4.13 -8.44
N GLY A 60 -6.03 3.06 -7.66
CA GLY A 60 -7.17 2.15 -7.64
C GLY A 60 -8.52 2.84 -7.48
N MET A 61 -8.67 3.71 -6.47
CA MET A 61 -9.93 4.44 -6.24
C MET A 61 -10.26 5.42 -7.37
N VAL A 62 -9.25 6.06 -7.97
CA VAL A 62 -9.45 6.97 -9.13
C VAL A 62 -9.91 6.15 -10.34
N ARG A 63 -9.22 5.05 -10.62
CA ARG A 63 -9.57 4.15 -11.71
C ARG A 63 -10.97 3.55 -11.54
N GLN A 64 -11.35 3.15 -10.34
CA GLN A 64 -12.69 2.65 -10.02
C GLN A 64 -13.77 3.70 -10.32
N GLN A 65 -13.55 4.96 -9.92
CA GLN A 65 -14.48 6.05 -10.24
C GLN A 65 -14.59 6.27 -11.74
N GLN A 66 -13.48 6.24 -12.46
CA GLN A 66 -13.46 6.37 -13.92
C GLN A 66 -14.20 5.20 -14.60
N ALA A 67 -14.06 4.00 -14.08
CA ALA A 67 -14.81 2.84 -14.58
C ALA A 67 -16.33 2.98 -14.37
N LEU A 68 -16.73 3.33 -13.15
CA LEU A 68 -18.13 3.30 -12.74
C LEU A 68 -18.92 4.55 -13.15
N LEU A 69 -18.27 5.73 -13.17
CA LEU A 69 -18.94 7.02 -13.33
C LEU A 69 -18.60 7.73 -14.65
N PHE A 70 -17.53 7.32 -15.33
CA PHE A 70 -17.03 8.00 -16.54
C PHE A 70 -16.87 7.04 -17.73
N ALA A 71 -17.71 5.99 -17.78
CA ALA A 71 -17.75 5.01 -18.88
C ALA A 71 -16.38 4.39 -19.23
N GLY A 72 -15.50 4.24 -18.24
CA GLY A 72 -14.17 3.65 -18.45
C GLY A 72 -13.17 4.57 -19.17
N ASN A 73 -13.41 5.86 -19.22
CA ASN A 73 -12.44 6.84 -19.72
C ASN A 73 -11.30 7.03 -18.71
N TYR A 74 -10.29 6.18 -18.80
CA TYR A 74 -9.14 6.21 -17.91
C TYR A 74 -8.17 7.32 -18.31
N SER A 75 -7.81 8.17 -17.35
CA SER A 75 -6.85 9.25 -17.54
C SER A 75 -6.00 9.41 -16.27
N ALA A 76 -4.69 9.37 -16.43
CA ALA A 76 -3.69 9.58 -15.38
C ALA A 76 -3.87 8.68 -14.13
N SER A 77 -4.57 7.56 -14.24
CA SER A 77 -4.84 6.63 -13.13
C SER A 77 -4.14 5.29 -13.28
N VAL A 78 -3.48 5.04 -14.41
CA VAL A 78 -2.74 3.81 -14.70
C VAL A 78 -1.27 4.16 -14.85
N PHE A 79 -0.41 3.42 -14.18
CA PHE A 79 1.04 3.58 -14.31
C PHE A 79 1.54 2.78 -15.51
N GLU A 80 2.13 3.46 -16.49
CA GLU A 80 2.75 2.78 -17.64
C GLU A 80 4.00 2.00 -17.21
N ARG A 81 4.68 2.47 -16.19
CA ARG A 81 5.86 1.85 -15.58
C ARG A 81 5.80 2.00 -14.07
N SER A 82 5.63 0.91 -13.37
CA SER A 82 5.75 0.86 -11.93
C SER A 82 7.22 0.66 -11.53
N PRO A 83 7.71 1.35 -10.49
CA PRO A 83 9.03 1.08 -9.95
C PRO A 83 9.07 -0.29 -9.29
N ASP A 84 10.25 -0.90 -9.23
CA ASP A 84 10.48 -2.11 -8.43
C ASP A 84 10.55 -1.72 -6.94
N LEU A 85 9.44 -1.88 -6.25
CA LEU A 85 9.30 -1.49 -4.84
C LEU A 85 10.17 -2.34 -3.90
N VAL A 86 10.43 -3.60 -4.26
CA VAL A 86 11.31 -4.48 -3.50
C VAL A 86 12.74 -3.93 -3.54
N ARG A 87 13.25 -3.62 -4.72
CA ARG A 87 14.60 -3.04 -4.88
C ARG A 87 14.73 -1.67 -4.24
N ILE A 88 13.68 -0.88 -4.26
CA ILE A 88 13.68 0.41 -3.54
C ILE A 88 13.86 0.20 -2.05
N ALA A 89 13.07 -0.70 -1.45
CA ALA A 89 13.18 -1.01 -0.03
C ALA A 89 14.56 -1.60 0.34
N GLU A 90 15.09 -2.49 -0.48
CA GLU A 90 16.45 -3.02 -0.35
C GLU A 90 17.51 -1.91 -0.42
N GLY A 91 17.32 -0.92 -1.30
CA GLY A 91 18.19 0.25 -1.40
C GLY A 91 18.25 1.10 -0.12
N PHE A 92 17.19 1.07 0.69
CA PHE A 92 17.17 1.65 2.04
C PHE A 92 17.72 0.72 3.14
N GLY A 93 18.22 -0.48 2.78
CA GLY A 93 18.72 -1.47 3.74
C GLY A 93 17.63 -2.28 4.45
N ILE A 94 16.39 -2.26 3.95
CA ILE A 94 15.27 -3.00 4.51
C ILE A 94 15.16 -4.37 3.84
N THR A 95 14.99 -5.42 4.63
CA THR A 95 14.71 -6.75 4.08
C THR A 95 13.36 -6.74 3.36
N ALA A 96 13.37 -7.03 2.06
CA ALA A 96 12.20 -6.96 1.23
C ALA A 96 11.94 -8.24 0.45
N VAL A 97 10.68 -8.50 0.08
CA VAL A 97 10.27 -9.68 -0.67
C VAL A 97 9.00 -9.39 -1.49
N SER A 98 8.88 -10.07 -2.64
CA SER A 98 7.60 -10.17 -3.35
C SER A 98 6.76 -11.32 -2.76
N ALA A 99 5.46 -11.08 -2.64
CA ALA A 99 4.49 -12.11 -2.23
C ALA A 99 4.02 -13.02 -3.39
N ASP A 100 4.61 -12.89 -4.59
CA ASP A 100 4.24 -13.72 -5.76
C ASP A 100 4.70 -15.18 -5.64
N GLY A 101 5.58 -15.47 -4.67
CA GLY A 101 6.12 -16.80 -4.41
C GLY A 101 5.83 -17.32 -3.00
N PRO A 102 6.05 -18.61 -2.73
CA PRO A 102 5.85 -19.17 -1.39
C PRO A 102 6.90 -18.67 -0.39
N GLY A 103 6.53 -18.56 0.86
CA GLY A 103 7.45 -18.32 1.98
C GLY A 103 7.71 -16.85 2.29
N TRP A 104 7.06 -15.94 1.61
CA TRP A 104 7.14 -14.50 1.90
C TRP A 104 6.68 -14.17 3.33
N GLU A 105 5.74 -14.93 3.88
CA GLU A 105 5.23 -14.76 5.23
C GLU A 105 6.34 -14.92 6.27
N ARG A 106 7.28 -15.83 6.03
CA ARG A 106 8.43 -16.02 6.91
C ARG A 106 9.33 -14.77 6.91
N VAL A 107 9.55 -14.18 5.74
CA VAL A 107 10.34 -12.94 5.63
C VAL A 107 9.60 -11.78 6.31
N ALA A 108 8.29 -11.66 6.06
CA ALA A 108 7.45 -10.60 6.57
C ALA A 108 7.37 -10.58 8.11
N PHE A 109 7.36 -11.76 8.74
CA PHE A 109 7.03 -11.89 10.16
C PHE A 109 8.12 -12.57 11.01
N ALA A 110 9.26 -12.98 10.43
CA ALA A 110 10.37 -13.55 11.18
C ALA A 110 11.24 -12.47 11.83
N GLY A 111 11.68 -12.75 13.06
CA GLY A 111 12.62 -11.87 13.79
C GLY A 111 12.03 -10.50 14.12
N SER A 112 12.87 -9.49 14.28
CA SER A 112 12.53 -8.09 14.55
C SER A 112 13.13 -7.17 13.48
N GLY A 113 12.74 -5.88 13.53
CA GLY A 113 13.21 -4.87 12.60
C GLY A 113 12.33 -4.74 11.35
N PRO A 114 12.66 -3.76 10.48
CA PRO A 114 11.81 -3.41 9.35
C PRO A 114 11.76 -4.50 8.27
N ARG A 115 10.58 -4.70 7.72
CA ARG A 115 10.31 -5.61 6.60
C ARG A 115 9.43 -4.93 5.57
N PHE A 116 9.63 -5.30 4.33
CA PHE A 116 8.83 -4.79 3.21
C PHE A 116 8.34 -5.94 2.34
N VAL A 117 7.06 -5.93 2.02
CA VAL A 117 6.43 -6.93 1.15
C VAL A 117 5.70 -6.23 0.02
N SER A 118 6.03 -6.55 -1.21
CA SER A 118 5.23 -6.16 -2.38
C SER A 118 4.29 -7.31 -2.75
N CYS A 119 3.01 -7.02 -2.78
CA CYS A 119 1.94 -7.98 -3.03
C CYS A 119 1.21 -7.58 -4.31
N HIS A 120 1.46 -8.28 -5.42
CA HIS A 120 0.77 -8.01 -6.67
C HIS A 120 -0.70 -8.39 -6.58
N ILE A 121 -1.57 -7.45 -6.95
CA ILE A 121 -3.02 -7.65 -7.07
C ILE A 121 -3.52 -7.17 -8.43
N GLY A 122 -4.69 -7.66 -8.84
CA GLY A 122 -5.28 -7.28 -10.12
C GLY A 122 -5.61 -5.78 -10.18
N LYS A 123 -5.29 -5.14 -11.30
CA LYS A 123 -5.62 -3.71 -11.53
C LYS A 123 -7.13 -3.43 -11.60
N ASP A 124 -7.92 -4.48 -11.80
CA ASP A 124 -9.38 -4.40 -11.90
C ASP A 124 -10.09 -4.71 -10.57
N GLU A 125 -9.31 -4.99 -9.50
CA GLU A 125 -9.86 -5.15 -8.17
C GLU A 125 -10.50 -3.84 -7.69
N MET A 126 -11.76 -3.93 -7.27
CA MET A 126 -12.56 -2.79 -6.83
C MET A 126 -12.97 -2.94 -5.38
N VAL A 127 -13.12 -1.81 -4.71
CA VAL A 127 -13.57 -1.76 -3.31
C VAL A 127 -15.08 -1.55 -3.26
N TYR A 128 -15.78 -2.46 -2.61
CA TYR A 128 -17.23 -2.39 -2.42
C TYR A 128 -17.59 -2.56 -0.92
N PRO A 129 -18.72 -1.98 -0.46
CA PRO A 129 -19.64 -1.11 -1.21
C PRO A 129 -19.00 0.25 -1.53
N PHE A 130 -19.34 0.82 -2.69
CA PHE A 130 -18.87 2.14 -3.12
C PHE A 130 -20.06 3.11 -3.15
N VAL A 131 -19.94 4.22 -2.40
CA VAL A 131 -20.94 5.29 -2.39
C VAL A 131 -20.48 6.39 -3.34
N PRO A 132 -21.19 6.65 -4.45
CA PRO A 132 -20.84 7.75 -5.34
C PRO A 132 -20.91 9.10 -4.62
N ALA A 133 -20.09 10.06 -5.06
CA ALA A 133 -20.08 11.40 -4.48
C ALA A 133 -21.47 12.05 -4.53
N GLY A 134 -21.91 12.61 -3.41
CA GLY A 134 -23.22 13.25 -3.28
C GLY A 134 -24.40 12.29 -3.09
N LYS A 135 -24.16 10.99 -2.99
CA LYS A 135 -25.18 9.97 -2.74
C LYS A 135 -25.27 9.56 -1.27
N ALA A 136 -26.41 9.02 -0.86
CA ALA A 136 -26.60 8.45 0.47
C ALA A 136 -26.05 7.02 0.52
N ASN A 137 -25.75 6.52 1.73
CA ASN A 137 -25.22 5.16 1.93
C ASN A 137 -26.15 4.06 1.39
N VAL A 138 -27.47 4.31 1.35
CA VAL A 138 -28.46 3.38 0.77
C VAL A 138 -28.36 3.27 -0.76
N GLU A 139 -27.67 4.21 -1.41
CA GLU A 139 -27.42 4.25 -2.84
C GLU A 139 -26.05 3.67 -3.21
N ALA A 140 -25.42 2.95 -2.27
CA ALA A 140 -24.12 2.34 -2.51
C ALA A 140 -24.19 1.31 -3.64
N ILE A 141 -23.19 1.35 -4.51
CA ILE A 141 -22.95 0.30 -5.51
C ILE A 141 -22.33 -0.89 -4.78
N THR A 142 -23.00 -2.04 -4.82
CA THR A 142 -22.49 -3.29 -4.27
C THR A 142 -21.94 -4.13 -5.42
N GLY A 143 -20.68 -4.55 -5.33
CA GLY A 143 -20.09 -5.49 -6.29
C GLY A 143 -20.86 -6.82 -6.29
N ARG A 144 -21.08 -7.40 -7.47
CA ARG A 144 -21.62 -8.75 -7.65
C ARG A 144 -20.66 -9.58 -8.45
#